data_c31ef55d4a1f25901ca90b02eddc87d3
#
_entry.id   c31ef55d4a1f25901ca90b02eddc87d3
#
_cell.length_a   1.000
_cell.length_b   1.000
_cell.length_c   1.000
_cell.angle_alpha   90.00
_cell.angle_beta   90.00
_cell.angle_gamma   90.00
#
_symmetry.space_group_name_H-M   'P 1'
#
loop_
_entity.id
_entity.type
_entity.pdbx_description
1 polymer ?
#
loop_
_entity_poly.entity_id
_entity_poly.type
_entity_poly.pdbx_seq_one_letter_code
_entity_poly.pdbx_strand_id
1 'polypeptide(L)'
;YFKPYGGGDCTEATCDNMTKAKNAALEAVLASVRTCTGGDPGECVVVATTTACGGTCGEAVNAGMANDLAKVVGWVDDNVCKAFDFPTKCGYSTPKCLPPKPACVKGQCVYAP
;
A
#
# COMPACT_ATOMS: atom_id res chain seq x y z
N TYR A 1 0.13 11.74 -25.55
CA TYR A 1 -0.05 10.70 -24.91
C TYR A 1 0.88 9.81 -25.37
N PHE A 2 1.20 9.32 -24.90
CA PHE A 2 2.03 8.63 -25.19
C PHE A 2 1.61 7.39 -25.17
N LYS A 3 1.93 6.81 -25.88
CA LYS A 3 1.64 5.71 -25.97
C LYS A 3 2.72 5.11 -25.95
N PRO A 4 3.30 5.16 -25.33
CA PRO A 4 4.25 4.58 -25.38
C PRO A 4 4.33 3.63 -24.80
N TYR A 5 4.09 3.31 -24.48
CA TYR A 5 4.30 2.37 -24.04
C TYR A 5 3.52 1.56 -24.40
N GLY A 6 3.90 1.02 -24.70
CA GLY A 6 3.51 0.29 -25.02
C GLY A 6 2.60 -0.11 -25.04
N GLY A 7 2.45 -0.76 -25.18
CA GLY A 7 1.56 -1.23 -25.14
C GLY A 7 0.81 -0.68 -25.20
N GLY A 8 1.28 -0.37 -25.17
CA GLY A 8 0.74 0.20 -25.38
C GLY A 8 -0.28 0.79 -25.11
N ASP A 9 -0.83 0.45 -24.65
CA ASP A 9 -1.94 0.95 -24.39
C ASP A 9 -1.88 1.93 -23.40
N CYS A 10 -2.36 3.04 -23.53
CA CYS A 10 -2.61 3.96 -22.50
C CYS A 10 -3.79 3.49 -21.74
N THR A 11 -3.59 3.16 -20.52
CA THR A 11 -4.70 2.83 -19.65
C THR A 11 -5.46 4.09 -19.32
N GLU A 12 -6.77 4.04 -19.52
CA GLU A 12 -7.61 5.17 -19.19
C GLU A 12 -7.52 5.52 -17.73
N ALA A 13 -7.45 6.80 -17.39
CA ALA A 13 -7.42 7.25 -16.01
C ALA A 13 -8.82 7.23 -15.44
N THR A 14 -9.20 6.11 -14.85
CA THR A 14 -10.50 5.93 -14.20
C THR A 14 -10.27 5.58 -12.74
N CYS A 15 -11.32 5.67 -11.94
CA CYS A 15 -11.23 5.29 -10.52
C CYS A 15 -10.74 3.86 -10.37
N ASP A 16 -11.27 2.94 -11.17
CA ASP A 16 -10.85 1.55 -11.12
C ASP A 16 -9.39 1.38 -11.49
N ASN A 17 -8.94 2.06 -12.54
CA ASN A 17 -7.57 1.91 -12.99
C ASN A 17 -6.59 2.55 -12.00
N MET A 18 -6.98 3.65 -11.36
CA MET A 18 -6.13 4.27 -10.35
C MET A 18 -6.04 3.39 -9.11
N THR A 19 -7.13 2.74 -8.72
CA THR A 19 -7.13 1.79 -7.62
C THR A 19 -6.23 0.60 -7.94
N LYS A 20 -6.31 0.07 -9.16
CA LYS A 20 -5.45 -1.03 -9.57
C LYS A 20 -3.99 -0.64 -9.60
N ALA A 21 -3.68 0.57 -10.08
CA ALA A 21 -2.31 1.05 -10.12
C ALA A 21 -1.74 1.20 -8.70
N LYS A 22 -2.54 1.74 -7.77
CA LYS A 22 -2.13 1.87 -6.38
C LYS A 22 -1.85 0.49 -5.78
N ASN A 23 -2.79 -0.45 -5.95
CA ASN A 23 -2.65 -1.77 -5.36
C ASN A 23 -1.46 -2.52 -5.95
N ALA A 24 -1.23 -2.42 -7.25
CA ALA A 24 -0.10 -3.09 -7.89
C ALA A 24 1.23 -2.56 -7.38
N ALA A 25 1.34 -1.25 -7.20
CA ALA A 25 2.57 -0.65 -6.71
C ALA A 25 2.85 -1.07 -5.27
N LEU A 26 1.83 -1.15 -4.43
CA LEU A 26 2.01 -1.59 -3.05
C LEU A 26 2.33 -3.07 -2.97
N GLU A 27 1.65 -3.90 -3.75
CA GLU A 27 1.89 -5.34 -3.72
C GLU A 27 3.27 -5.70 -4.21
N ALA A 28 3.83 -4.90 -5.12
CA ALA A 28 5.17 -5.16 -5.62
C ALA A 28 6.21 -5.11 -4.51
N VAL A 29 5.96 -4.33 -3.45
CA VAL A 29 6.92 -4.22 -2.36
C VAL A 29 6.49 -5.01 -1.13
N LEU A 30 5.21 -5.27 -0.94
CA LEU A 30 4.71 -5.91 0.28
C LEU A 30 5.31 -7.28 0.51
N ALA A 31 5.48 -8.07 -0.54
CA ALA A 31 6.02 -9.42 -0.39
C ALA A 31 7.40 -9.40 0.27
N SER A 32 8.24 -8.44 -0.07
CA SER A 32 9.60 -8.39 0.47
C SER A 32 9.66 -7.74 1.85
N VAL A 33 8.74 -6.82 2.17
CA VAL A 33 8.82 -6.12 3.45
C VAL A 33 8.12 -6.88 4.58
N ARG A 34 7.41 -7.96 4.29
CA ARG A 34 6.72 -8.76 5.30
C ARG A 34 7.55 -9.88 5.88
N THR A 35 8.75 -10.11 5.39
CA THR A 35 9.59 -11.22 5.84
C THR A 35 10.01 -11.03 7.29
N CYS A 36 9.90 -12.07 8.10
CA CYS A 36 10.30 -12.01 9.50
C CYS A 36 10.83 -13.35 9.97
N THR A 37 11.52 -13.35 11.10
CA THR A 37 12.11 -14.58 11.64
C THR A 37 11.34 -15.13 12.85
N GLY A 38 10.59 -14.27 13.53
CA GLY A 38 9.85 -14.67 14.71
C GLY A 38 10.66 -14.58 16.00
N GLY A 39 11.89 -14.07 15.92
CA GLY A 39 12.77 -14.05 17.09
C GLY A 39 12.58 -12.86 18.01
N ASP A 40 11.88 -11.83 17.57
CA ASP A 40 11.77 -10.60 18.33
C ASP A 40 10.32 -10.14 18.30
N PRO A 41 9.69 -9.90 19.46
CA PRO A 41 8.29 -9.43 19.46
C PRO A 41 8.09 -8.09 18.74
N GLY A 42 9.14 -7.26 18.67
CA GLY A 42 9.05 -5.98 17.96
C GLY A 42 9.44 -6.05 16.50
N GLU A 43 9.62 -7.25 15.96
CA GLU A 43 10.08 -7.40 14.58
C GLU A 43 9.07 -6.92 13.56
N CYS A 44 7.78 -7.07 13.83
CA CYS A 44 6.72 -6.63 12.92
C CYS A 44 6.04 -5.39 13.47
N VAL A 45 5.84 -4.42 12.60
CA VAL A 45 5.16 -3.16 12.95
C VAL A 45 4.10 -2.88 11.91
N VAL A 46 3.22 -1.94 12.20
CA VAL A 46 2.19 -1.54 11.25
C VAL A 46 2.58 -0.21 10.60
N VAL A 47 2.55 -0.18 9.28
CA VAL A 47 2.83 1.02 8.50
C VAL A 47 1.53 1.52 7.91
N ALA A 48 1.28 2.82 8.04
CA ALA A 48 0.10 3.43 7.47
C ALA A 48 0.19 3.41 5.94
N THR A 49 -0.89 2.96 5.30
CA THR A 49 -0.94 2.90 3.84
C THR A 49 -2.11 3.74 3.29
N THR A 50 -2.66 4.62 4.13
CA THR A 50 -3.71 5.55 3.71
C THR A 50 -3.16 6.55 2.71
N THR A 51 -3.89 6.79 1.64
CA THR A 51 -3.54 7.73 0.59
C THR A 51 -4.78 8.53 0.21
N ALA A 52 -4.65 9.45 -0.73
CA ALA A 52 -5.80 10.16 -1.27
C ALA A 52 -6.76 9.23 -2.00
N CYS A 53 -6.35 8.00 -2.33
CA CYS A 53 -7.23 7.00 -2.93
C CYS A 53 -8.16 6.34 -1.91
N GLY A 54 -7.95 6.58 -0.63
CA GLY A 54 -8.83 6.02 0.41
C GLY A 54 -8.05 5.64 1.65
N GLY A 55 -8.76 5.54 2.76
CA GLY A 55 -8.18 5.11 4.00
C GLY A 55 -7.99 3.60 4.02
N THR A 56 -6.99 3.14 4.77
CA THR A 56 -6.71 1.72 4.96
C THR A 56 -6.39 1.46 6.41
N CYS A 57 -6.33 0.18 6.77
CA CYS A 57 -5.96 -0.19 8.14
C CYS A 57 -4.44 -0.36 8.30
N GLY A 58 -3.67 -0.10 7.25
CA GLY A 58 -2.23 -0.27 7.29
C GLY A 58 -1.80 -1.68 6.96
N GLU A 59 -0.49 -1.89 6.95
CA GLU A 59 0.08 -3.20 6.65
C GLU A 59 1.09 -3.59 7.70
N ALA A 60 1.10 -4.86 8.07
CA ALA A 60 2.09 -5.39 9.01
C ALA A 60 3.34 -5.76 8.23
N VAL A 61 4.47 -5.20 8.62
CA VAL A 61 5.73 -5.38 7.89
C VAL A 61 6.89 -5.50 8.86
N ASN A 62 8.03 -5.94 8.36
CA ASN A 62 9.26 -5.99 9.14
C ASN A 62 9.68 -4.57 9.52
N ALA A 63 9.97 -4.35 10.80
CA ALA A 63 10.31 -3.03 11.31
C ALA A 63 11.51 -2.41 10.57
N GLY A 64 12.47 -3.24 10.17
CA GLY A 64 13.63 -2.75 9.44
C GLY A 64 13.34 -2.31 8.02
N MET A 65 12.16 -2.65 7.51
CA MET A 65 11.76 -2.32 6.13
C MET A 65 10.56 -1.37 6.09
N ALA A 66 10.13 -0.88 7.25
CA ALA A 66 8.95 -0.01 7.32
C ALA A 66 9.13 1.25 6.49
N ASN A 67 10.34 1.82 6.47
CA ASN A 67 10.59 3.03 5.69
C ASN A 67 10.50 2.79 4.18
N ASP A 68 10.87 1.59 3.73
CA ASP A 68 10.76 1.27 2.32
C ASP A 68 9.31 1.28 1.86
N LEU A 69 8.42 0.69 2.65
CA LEU A 69 7.01 0.73 2.32
C LEU A 69 6.47 2.16 2.41
N ALA A 70 6.86 2.91 3.43
CA ALA A 70 6.39 4.29 3.59
C ALA A 70 6.76 5.15 2.38
N LYS A 71 7.94 4.94 1.81
CA LYS A 71 8.36 5.67 0.62
C LYS A 71 7.49 5.32 -0.59
N VAL A 72 7.16 4.05 -0.75
CA VAL A 72 6.29 3.63 -1.86
C VAL A 72 4.90 4.21 -1.68
N VAL A 73 4.37 4.18 -0.46
CA VAL A 73 3.05 4.76 -0.18
C VAL A 73 3.05 6.25 -0.53
N GLY A 74 4.09 6.97 -0.13
CA GLY A 74 4.19 8.41 -0.44
C GLY A 74 4.27 8.67 -1.94
N TRP A 75 5.04 7.87 -2.66
CA TRP A 75 5.16 8.00 -4.11
C TRP A 75 3.82 7.76 -4.80
N VAL A 76 3.12 6.70 -4.39
CA VAL A 76 1.82 6.36 -4.96
C VAL A 76 0.81 7.47 -4.65
N ASP A 77 0.82 7.97 -3.42
CA ASP A 77 -0.11 9.03 -3.04
C ASP A 77 0.10 10.27 -3.91
N ASP A 78 1.36 10.67 -4.11
CA ASP A 78 1.66 11.88 -4.86
C ASP A 78 1.44 11.69 -6.37
N ASN A 79 1.80 10.54 -6.91
CA ASN A 79 1.86 10.34 -8.36
C ASN A 79 0.65 9.64 -8.95
N VAL A 80 -0.14 8.96 -8.14
CA VAL A 80 -1.34 8.27 -8.59
C VAL A 80 -2.58 8.92 -8.00
N CYS A 81 -2.67 8.96 -6.67
CA CYS A 81 -3.91 9.37 -6.01
C CYS A 81 -4.14 10.87 -6.09
N LYS A 82 -3.17 11.66 -5.71
CA LYS A 82 -3.29 13.12 -5.74
C LYS A 82 -3.23 13.66 -7.16
N ALA A 83 -2.38 13.07 -7.99
CA ALA A 83 -2.25 13.52 -9.38
C ALA A 83 -3.55 13.37 -10.15
N PHE A 84 -4.32 12.32 -9.83
CA PHE A 84 -5.62 12.07 -10.45
C PHE A 84 -6.74 12.83 -9.73
N ASP A 85 -6.47 13.39 -8.54
CA ASP A 85 -7.47 14.02 -7.69
C ASP A 85 -8.58 13.02 -7.31
N PHE A 86 -8.14 11.87 -6.83
CA PHE A 86 -9.01 10.75 -6.54
C PHE A 86 -10.17 11.11 -5.59
N PRO A 87 -9.94 11.86 -4.49
CA PRO A 87 -11.05 12.15 -3.57
C PRO A 87 -12.18 12.93 -4.25
N THR A 88 -11.85 13.86 -5.13
CA THR A 88 -12.86 14.64 -5.83
C THR A 88 -13.59 13.82 -6.88
N LYS A 89 -12.84 13.00 -7.61
CA LYS A 89 -13.41 12.25 -8.75
C LYS A 89 -14.06 10.95 -8.33
N CYS A 90 -13.57 10.32 -7.28
CA CYS A 90 -13.99 8.96 -6.90
C CYS A 90 -14.56 8.87 -5.49
N GLY A 91 -14.42 9.93 -4.70
CA GLY A 91 -14.83 9.90 -3.31
C GLY A 91 -13.75 9.32 -2.41
N TYR A 92 -13.96 9.41 -1.12
CA TYR A 92 -13.00 8.96 -0.14
C TYR A 92 -13.72 8.11 0.90
N SER A 93 -13.26 6.91 1.14
CA SER A 93 -13.84 6.05 2.16
C SER A 93 -12.77 5.65 3.16
N THR A 94 -13.19 5.40 4.39
CA THR A 94 -12.31 5.00 5.47
C THR A 94 -12.85 3.72 6.08
N PRO A 95 -12.05 2.65 6.14
CA PRO A 95 -12.51 1.42 6.75
C PRO A 95 -12.53 1.53 8.26
N LYS A 96 -13.26 0.65 8.91
CA LYS A 96 -13.19 0.49 10.35
C LYS A 96 -12.10 -0.51 10.65
N CYS A 97 -11.13 -0.09 11.45
CA CYS A 97 -9.99 -0.92 11.75
C CYS A 97 -10.00 -1.35 13.22
N LEU A 98 -9.65 -2.61 13.46
CA LEU A 98 -9.41 -3.08 14.80
C LEU A 98 -8.02 -2.59 15.24
N PRO A 99 -7.76 -2.51 16.55
CA PRO A 99 -6.42 -2.14 17.01
C PRO A 99 -5.38 -3.04 16.39
N PRO A 100 -4.29 -2.47 15.85
CA PRO A 100 -3.29 -3.27 15.16
C PRO A 100 -2.49 -4.13 16.12
N LYS A 101 -2.32 -5.39 15.77
CA LYS A 101 -1.48 -6.32 16.52
C LYS A 101 -0.61 -7.08 15.53
N PRO A 102 0.52 -6.51 15.16
CA PRO A 102 1.39 -7.20 14.20
C PRO A 102 2.11 -8.37 14.85
N ALA A 103 2.25 -9.45 14.11
CA ALA A 103 2.93 -10.64 14.59
C ALA A 103 3.62 -11.34 13.43
N CYS A 104 4.68 -12.08 13.75
CA CYS A 104 5.37 -12.89 12.75
C CYS A 104 4.78 -14.29 12.77
N VAL A 105 4.16 -14.70 11.67
CA VAL A 105 3.56 -16.02 11.55
C VAL A 105 4.09 -16.66 10.28
N LYS A 106 4.76 -17.80 10.46
CA LYS A 106 5.32 -18.57 9.32
C LYS A 106 6.20 -17.72 8.41
N GLY A 107 7.04 -16.89 9.02
CA GLY A 107 7.99 -16.07 8.27
C GLY A 107 7.42 -14.82 7.66
N GLN A 108 6.18 -14.47 7.98
CA GLN A 108 5.52 -13.28 7.43
C GLN A 108 4.93 -12.44 8.54
N CYS A 109 5.06 -11.13 8.43
CA CYS A 109 4.38 -10.21 9.33
C CYS A 109 2.91 -10.13 8.93
N VAL A 110 2.03 -10.37 9.89
CA VAL A 110 0.58 -10.35 9.65
C VAL A 110 -0.10 -9.67 10.84
N TYR A 111 -1.36 -9.33 10.68
CA TYR A 111 -2.16 -8.89 11.82
C TYR A 111 -2.55 -10.12 12.62
N ALA A 112 -2.28 -10.07 13.93
CA ALA A 112 -2.71 -11.14 14.81
C ALA A 112 -4.17 -10.90 15.19
N PRO A 113 -4.93 -11.96 15.36
CA PRO A 113 -6.31 -11.85 15.82
C PRO A 113 -6.40 -11.37 17.24
#